data_da4fc55dbae3c0a32fa9de237601ae60
#
_entry.id   da4fc55dbae3c0a32fa9de237601ae60
#
_cell.length_a   1.000
_cell.length_b   1.000
_cell.length_c   1.000
_cell.angle_alpha   90.00
_cell.angle_beta   90.00
_cell.angle_gamma   90.00
#
_symmetry.space_group_name_H-M   'P 1'
#
loop_
_entity.id
_entity.type
_entity.pdbx_description
1 polymer ?
#
loop_
_entity_poly.entity_id
_entity_poly.type
_entity_poly.pdbx_seq_one_letter_code
_entity_poly.pdbx_strand_id
1 'polypeptide(L)'
;MKKAIYVFCAAACALFMMVSCSKSDNKEPKRFDIPSEAKAIISEDFIAKMAANGMTINEGTNPPNIEGIFATGVLQMIYTSLEKDFPIGEEIESYRFKFYDQVGTKVKTDYVNEAFVNEEQATGRGTIISGSGNKFTAYLDMNIIDSGIKTRDVSVLSGEITPNGIKDFQYGFLKIEKIGDTRNKLVPEGTIRIWVSKNKLAVKKQQYPTGD
;
A
#
# COMPACT_ATOMS: atom_id res chain seq x y z
N MET A 1 -80.11 49.22 8.09
CA MET A 1 -79.03 49.97 7.48
C MET A 1 -77.78 49.84 8.30
N LYS A 2 -76.94 48.86 8.05
CA LYS A 2 -75.57 48.82 8.54
C LYS A 2 -74.75 47.97 7.54
N LYS A 3 -73.82 48.61 6.81
CA LYS A 3 -72.95 48.02 5.84
C LYS A 3 -71.81 47.30 6.60
N ALA A 4 -71.60 46.03 6.36
CA ALA A 4 -70.43 45.24 6.83
C ALA A 4 -69.36 45.31 5.73
N ILE A 5 -68.16 45.78 6.12
CA ILE A 5 -66.98 45.84 5.31
C ILE A 5 -66.21 44.56 5.55
N TYR A 6 -66.03 43.70 4.53
CA TYR A 6 -65.15 42.56 4.59
C TYR A 6 -63.72 42.97 4.24
N VAL A 7 -62.83 42.84 5.20
CA VAL A 7 -61.39 42.98 5.01
C VAL A 7 -60.82 41.62 4.56
N PHE A 8 -60.31 41.55 3.38
CA PHE A 8 -59.58 40.37 2.84
C PHE A 8 -58.14 40.44 3.35
N CYS A 9 -57.75 39.57 4.26
CA CYS A 9 -56.35 39.31 4.59
C CYS A 9 -55.81 38.26 3.64
N ALA A 10 -55.00 38.70 2.70
CA ALA A 10 -54.21 37.80 1.86
C ALA A 10 -52.98 37.35 2.64
N ALA A 11 -52.97 36.09 3.13
CA ALA A 11 -51.81 35.46 3.70
C ALA A 11 -50.91 34.95 2.59
N ALA A 12 -49.79 35.62 2.38
CA ALA A 12 -48.73 35.15 1.49
C ALA A 12 -47.92 34.05 2.20
N CYS A 13 -48.15 32.79 1.84
CA CYS A 13 -47.29 31.67 2.22
C CYS A 13 -46.01 31.74 1.41
N ALA A 14 -44.93 32.25 2.03
CA ALA A 14 -43.56 32.10 1.49
C ALA A 14 -43.11 30.66 1.73
N LEU A 15 -43.11 29.82 0.70
CA LEU A 15 -42.45 28.52 0.70
C LEU A 15 -40.94 28.76 0.67
N PHE A 16 -40.30 28.63 1.82
CA PHE A 16 -38.85 28.44 1.90
C PHE A 16 -38.51 27.04 1.40
N MET A 17 -38.13 26.94 0.14
CA MET A 17 -37.43 25.72 -0.35
C MET A 17 -36.05 25.72 0.26
N MET A 18 -35.87 24.92 1.32
CA MET A 18 -34.57 24.53 1.80
C MET A 18 -33.95 23.62 0.74
N VAL A 19 -33.14 24.18 -0.16
CA VAL A 19 -32.22 23.42 -0.98
C VAL A 19 -31.14 22.93 -0.05
N SER A 20 -31.32 21.71 0.47
CA SER A 20 -30.28 20.94 1.12
C SER A 20 -29.25 20.56 0.04
N CYS A 21 -28.26 21.40 -0.18
CA CYS A 21 -27.02 20.98 -0.84
C CYS A 21 -26.34 19.97 0.07
N SER A 22 -26.57 18.68 -0.18
CA SER A 22 -25.68 17.66 0.29
C SER A 22 -24.33 17.91 -0.40
N LYS A 23 -23.39 18.54 0.30
CA LYS A 23 -21.99 18.51 -0.09
C LYS A 23 -21.57 17.05 -0.07
N SER A 24 -21.55 16.42 -1.24
CA SER A 24 -20.71 15.25 -1.42
C SER A 24 -19.27 15.76 -1.21
N ASP A 25 -18.68 15.40 -0.08
CA ASP A 25 -17.24 15.59 0.16
C ASP A 25 -16.47 14.72 -0.85
N ASN A 26 -16.44 15.16 -2.10
CA ASN A 26 -15.45 14.70 -3.07
C ASN A 26 -14.11 15.31 -2.64
N LYS A 27 -13.54 14.77 -1.56
CA LYS A 27 -12.13 15.02 -1.24
C LYS A 27 -11.36 14.43 -2.40
N GLU A 28 -10.69 15.28 -3.18
CA GLU A 28 -9.71 14.83 -4.14
C GLU A 28 -8.74 13.86 -3.43
N PRO A 29 -8.36 12.74 -4.06
CA PRO A 29 -7.43 11.80 -3.47
C PRO A 29 -6.14 12.54 -3.10
N LYS A 30 -5.60 12.23 -1.91
CA LYS A 30 -4.36 12.84 -1.44
C LYS A 30 -3.26 12.58 -2.46
N ARG A 31 -2.65 13.63 -2.97
CA ARG A 31 -1.47 13.54 -3.83
C ARG A 31 -0.21 13.53 -2.98
N PHE A 32 0.76 12.73 -3.39
CA PHE A 32 2.04 12.60 -2.69
C PHE A 32 3.17 13.18 -3.55
N ASP A 33 4.11 13.86 -2.89
CA ASP A 33 5.36 14.34 -3.52
C ASP A 33 6.38 13.19 -3.58
N ILE A 34 6.28 12.41 -4.64
CA ILE A 34 7.09 11.22 -4.91
C ILE A 34 7.65 11.27 -6.33
N PRO A 35 8.77 10.56 -6.62
CA PRO A 35 9.32 10.50 -7.97
C PRO A 35 8.27 10.11 -9.02
N SER A 36 8.31 10.75 -10.19
CA SER A 36 7.37 10.46 -11.29
C SER A 36 7.45 9.00 -11.76
N GLU A 37 8.64 8.40 -11.68
CA GLU A 37 8.85 6.99 -12.02
C GLU A 37 8.09 6.04 -11.05
N ALA A 38 7.90 6.43 -9.79
CA ALA A 38 7.07 5.65 -8.86
C ALA A 38 5.61 5.62 -9.31
N LYS A 39 5.09 6.75 -9.85
CA LYS A 39 3.74 6.84 -10.38
C LYS A 39 3.53 5.99 -11.66
N ALA A 40 4.60 5.65 -12.36
CA ALA A 40 4.57 4.71 -13.49
C ALA A 40 4.48 3.24 -13.03
N ILE A 41 4.90 2.94 -11.80
CA ILE A 41 4.80 1.60 -11.20
C ILE A 41 3.41 1.37 -10.61
N ILE A 42 2.92 2.34 -9.84
CA ILE A 42 1.64 2.27 -9.12
C ILE A 42 0.90 3.60 -9.25
N SER A 43 -0.40 3.57 -9.55
CA SER A 43 -1.19 4.79 -9.69
C SER A 43 -1.33 5.55 -8.36
N GLU A 44 -1.48 6.88 -8.44
CA GLU A 44 -1.68 7.73 -7.25
C GLU A 44 -2.93 7.33 -6.46
N ASP A 45 -3.98 6.84 -7.12
CA ASP A 45 -5.20 6.37 -6.45
C ASP A 45 -4.94 5.14 -5.57
N PHE A 46 -4.11 4.19 -6.03
CA PHE A 46 -3.73 3.04 -5.22
C PHE A 46 -2.82 3.42 -4.06
N ILE A 47 -1.87 4.34 -4.28
CA ILE A 47 -1.04 4.90 -3.20
C ILE A 47 -1.92 5.58 -2.15
N ALA A 48 -2.88 6.41 -2.58
CA ALA A 48 -3.81 7.09 -1.69
C ALA A 48 -4.69 6.08 -0.93
N LYS A 49 -5.16 5.02 -1.60
CA LYS A 49 -5.93 3.94 -0.97
C LYS A 49 -5.11 3.19 0.07
N MET A 50 -3.86 2.85 -0.23
CA MET A 50 -2.96 2.21 0.76
C MET A 50 -2.71 3.14 1.95
N ALA A 51 -2.43 4.42 1.72
CA ALA A 51 -2.22 5.41 2.77
C ALA A 51 -3.44 5.60 3.66
N ALA A 52 -4.64 5.66 3.08
CA ALA A 52 -5.90 5.75 3.83
C ALA A 52 -6.17 4.52 4.72
N ASN A 53 -5.52 3.38 4.42
CA ASN A 53 -5.67 2.11 5.14
C ASN A 53 -4.41 1.72 5.93
N GLY A 54 -3.61 2.71 6.34
CA GLY A 54 -2.54 2.54 7.32
C GLY A 54 -1.12 2.39 6.74
N MET A 55 -0.94 2.42 5.42
CA MET A 55 0.39 2.46 4.82
C MET A 55 1.01 3.84 4.99
N THR A 56 2.22 3.90 5.53
CA THR A 56 2.98 5.14 5.61
C THR A 56 3.63 5.43 4.26
N ILE A 57 3.40 6.62 3.70
CA ILE A 57 4.07 7.08 2.47
C ILE A 57 5.05 8.19 2.86
N ASN A 58 6.34 7.90 2.75
CA ASN A 58 7.40 8.86 2.99
C ASN A 58 7.72 9.59 1.70
N GLU A 59 7.46 10.89 1.69
CA GLU A 59 7.59 11.76 0.53
C GLU A 59 9.02 12.27 0.35
N GLY A 60 9.33 12.77 -0.84
CA GLY A 60 10.60 13.39 -1.18
C GLY A 60 11.40 12.61 -2.22
N THR A 61 12.40 13.27 -2.79
CA THR A 61 13.25 12.77 -3.89
C THR A 61 14.70 12.52 -3.50
N ASN A 62 15.00 12.60 -2.19
CA ASN A 62 16.33 12.34 -1.65
C ASN A 62 16.28 11.24 -0.58
N PRO A 63 15.96 10.00 -0.97
CA PRO A 63 15.85 8.87 -0.05
C PRO A 63 17.20 8.48 0.53
N PRO A 64 17.21 7.81 1.72
CA PRO A 64 18.44 7.24 2.26
C PRO A 64 18.93 6.07 1.39
N ASN A 65 20.20 5.68 1.58
CA ASN A 65 20.67 4.39 1.10
C ASN A 65 20.01 3.26 1.92
N ILE A 66 19.27 2.37 1.23
CA ILE A 66 18.58 1.24 1.85
C ILE A 66 19.22 -0.10 1.51
N GLU A 67 20.39 -0.12 0.87
CA GLU A 67 21.06 -1.37 0.51
C GLU A 67 21.30 -2.27 1.72
N GLY A 68 21.03 -3.54 1.52
CA GLY A 68 21.19 -4.54 2.56
C GLY A 68 20.20 -5.68 2.44
N ILE A 69 20.26 -6.58 3.40
CA ILE A 69 19.38 -7.74 3.51
C ILE A 69 18.64 -7.62 4.84
N PHE A 70 17.31 -7.75 4.80
CA PHE A 70 16.45 -7.50 5.95
C PHE A 70 15.41 -8.62 6.09
N ALA A 71 15.30 -9.18 7.30
CA ALA A 71 14.26 -10.14 7.67
C ALA A 71 13.11 -9.39 8.37
N THR A 72 11.90 -9.50 7.84
CA THR A 72 10.75 -8.76 8.38
C THR A 72 10.31 -9.22 9.76
N GLY A 73 10.70 -10.46 10.15
CA GLY A 73 10.03 -11.17 11.24
C GLY A 73 8.58 -11.46 10.86
N VAL A 74 7.80 -11.94 11.81
CA VAL A 74 6.37 -12.19 11.63
C VAL A 74 5.68 -10.90 11.16
N LEU A 75 4.92 -11.01 10.09
CA LEU A 75 4.11 -9.93 9.56
C LEU A 75 2.66 -10.10 10.02
N GLN A 76 2.04 -9.01 10.44
CA GLN A 76 0.64 -8.96 10.88
C GLN A 76 -0.19 -8.12 9.92
N MET A 77 -1.33 -8.65 9.47
CA MET A 77 -2.24 -7.96 8.57
C MET A 77 -2.94 -6.80 9.27
N ILE A 78 -2.89 -5.62 8.67
CA ILE A 78 -3.63 -4.43 9.14
C ILE A 78 -4.74 -4.02 8.18
N TYR A 79 -4.70 -4.48 6.93
CA TYR A 79 -5.72 -4.18 5.92
C TYR A 79 -5.76 -5.22 4.81
N THR A 80 -6.97 -5.51 4.34
CA THR A 80 -7.24 -6.18 3.08
C THR A 80 -8.43 -5.52 2.37
N SER A 81 -8.39 -5.48 1.04
CA SER A 81 -9.52 -5.01 0.24
C SER A 81 -10.54 -6.11 -0.08
N LEU A 82 -10.25 -7.34 0.29
CA LEU A 82 -11.10 -8.50 0.02
C LEU A 82 -12.04 -8.75 1.20
N GLU A 83 -13.35 -8.76 0.95
CA GLU A 83 -14.39 -8.91 1.97
C GLU A 83 -14.27 -10.24 2.75
N LYS A 84 -13.95 -11.32 2.03
CA LYS A 84 -13.75 -12.66 2.61
C LYS A 84 -12.28 -13.03 2.51
N ASP A 85 -11.47 -12.48 3.39
CA ASP A 85 -10.04 -12.73 3.50
C ASP A 85 -9.69 -13.24 4.90
N PHE A 86 -8.41 -13.39 5.17
CA PHE A 86 -7.93 -13.57 6.54
C PHE A 86 -8.37 -12.41 7.43
N PRO A 87 -8.63 -12.65 8.71
CA PRO A 87 -9.01 -11.60 9.64
C PRO A 87 -7.88 -10.58 9.81
N ILE A 88 -8.24 -9.34 10.11
CA ILE A 88 -7.25 -8.34 10.54
C ILE A 88 -6.56 -8.84 11.81
N GLY A 89 -5.25 -8.74 11.84
CA GLY A 89 -4.40 -9.33 12.89
C GLY A 89 -3.82 -10.69 12.55
N GLU A 90 -4.23 -11.31 11.43
CA GLU A 90 -3.62 -12.55 10.93
C GLU A 90 -2.12 -12.39 10.78
N GLU A 91 -1.37 -13.43 11.13
CA GLU A 91 0.07 -13.46 11.11
C GLU A 91 0.58 -14.39 10.01
N ILE A 92 1.60 -13.92 9.29
CA ILE A 92 2.30 -14.71 8.29
C ILE A 92 3.80 -14.74 8.60
N GLU A 93 4.47 -15.68 7.97
CA GLU A 93 5.91 -15.93 8.12
C GLU A 93 6.77 -14.73 7.72
N SER A 94 8.04 -14.79 8.12
CA SER A 94 9.04 -13.78 7.79
C SER A 94 9.43 -13.83 6.33
N TYR A 95 9.57 -12.64 5.73
CA TYR A 95 10.16 -12.46 4.42
C TYR A 95 11.56 -11.89 4.53
N ARG A 96 12.44 -12.30 3.59
CA ARG A 96 13.77 -11.75 3.44
C ARG A 96 13.84 -10.88 2.20
N PHE A 97 13.95 -9.56 2.38
CA PHE A 97 14.19 -8.59 1.33
C PHE A 97 15.67 -8.32 1.16
N LYS A 98 16.12 -8.20 -0.09
CA LYS A 98 17.46 -7.77 -0.47
C LYS A 98 17.36 -6.55 -1.36
N PHE A 99 17.98 -5.45 -0.95
CA PHE A 99 18.12 -4.23 -1.74
C PHE A 99 19.59 -4.07 -2.14
N TYR A 100 19.85 -3.77 -3.40
CA TYR A 100 21.20 -3.69 -3.94
C TYR A 100 21.28 -2.81 -5.18
N ASP A 101 22.51 -2.37 -5.54
CA ASP A 101 22.79 -1.50 -6.69
C ASP A 101 21.94 -0.21 -6.68
N GLN A 102 21.87 0.46 -5.52
CA GLN A 102 21.12 1.72 -5.41
C GLN A 102 21.87 2.88 -6.06
N VAL A 103 21.15 3.58 -6.97
CA VAL A 103 21.63 4.82 -7.60
C VAL A 103 20.51 5.87 -7.51
N GLY A 104 20.68 6.85 -6.63
CA GLY A 104 19.67 7.88 -6.35
C GLY A 104 18.37 7.25 -5.86
N THR A 105 17.29 7.46 -6.60
CA THR A 105 15.94 6.89 -6.28
C THR A 105 15.71 5.48 -6.81
N LYS A 106 16.67 4.87 -7.52
CA LYS A 106 16.55 3.55 -8.12
C LYS A 106 17.32 2.52 -7.33
N VAL A 107 16.74 1.36 -7.09
CA VAL A 107 17.38 0.23 -6.42
C VAL A 107 16.89 -1.08 -7.03
N LYS A 108 17.69 -2.13 -6.96
CA LYS A 108 17.26 -3.50 -7.27
C LYS A 108 16.74 -4.16 -6.00
N THR A 109 15.72 -5.01 -6.14
CA THR A 109 15.08 -5.66 -5.00
C THR A 109 14.68 -7.09 -5.37
N ASP A 110 15.05 -8.02 -4.49
CA ASP A 110 14.56 -9.40 -4.50
C ASP A 110 13.97 -9.72 -3.14
N TYR A 111 13.04 -10.66 -3.06
CA TYR A 111 12.61 -11.24 -1.79
C TYR A 111 12.34 -12.74 -1.89
N VAL A 112 12.38 -13.39 -0.73
CA VAL A 112 11.91 -14.77 -0.54
C VAL A 112 11.08 -14.85 0.75
N ASN A 113 10.12 -15.76 0.78
CA ASN A 113 9.49 -16.21 2.01
C ASN A 113 10.48 -17.12 2.77
N GLU A 114 10.85 -16.79 4.02
CA GLU A 114 11.88 -17.54 4.75
C GLU A 114 11.46 -18.96 5.11
N ALA A 115 10.17 -19.21 5.29
CA ALA A 115 9.65 -20.55 5.57
C ALA A 115 9.52 -21.42 4.30
N PHE A 116 9.37 -20.78 3.13
CA PHE A 116 9.04 -21.41 1.85
C PHE A 116 9.95 -20.91 0.73
N VAL A 117 11.26 -20.91 0.95
CA VAL A 117 12.29 -20.33 0.05
C VAL A 117 12.18 -20.84 -1.39
N ASN A 118 11.86 -22.14 -1.56
CA ASN A 118 11.71 -22.74 -2.88
C ASN A 118 10.28 -22.61 -3.46
N GLU A 119 9.31 -22.14 -2.67
CA GLU A 119 7.91 -22.03 -3.08
C GLU A 119 7.50 -20.60 -3.40
N GLU A 120 8.01 -19.61 -2.63
CA GLU A 120 7.68 -18.21 -2.85
C GLU A 120 8.93 -17.34 -2.89
N GLN A 121 9.21 -16.80 -4.06
CA GLN A 121 10.32 -15.89 -4.32
C GLN A 121 9.95 -14.85 -5.36
N ALA A 122 10.57 -13.68 -5.30
CA ALA A 122 10.31 -12.60 -6.22
C ALA A 122 11.58 -11.85 -6.63
N THR A 123 11.55 -11.38 -7.86
CA THR A 123 12.57 -10.50 -8.44
C THR A 123 11.91 -9.22 -8.91
N GLY A 124 12.48 -8.08 -8.48
CA GLY A 124 12.02 -6.76 -8.88
C GLY A 124 12.37 -6.45 -10.33
N ARG A 125 11.36 -6.02 -11.10
CA ARG A 125 11.55 -5.50 -12.47
C ARG A 125 12.01 -4.05 -12.47
N GLY A 126 11.77 -3.34 -11.39
CA GLY A 126 12.18 -1.98 -11.13
C GLY A 126 11.68 -1.55 -9.76
N THR A 127 12.51 -0.86 -9.03
CA THR A 127 12.16 -0.30 -7.72
C THR A 127 12.55 1.16 -7.70
N ILE A 128 11.60 2.00 -7.34
CA ILE A 128 11.80 3.43 -7.15
C ILE A 128 11.57 3.75 -5.69
N ILE A 129 12.39 4.64 -5.12
CA ILE A 129 12.32 5.02 -3.70
C ILE A 129 11.98 6.51 -3.62
N SER A 130 11.01 6.85 -2.79
CA SER A 130 10.81 8.20 -2.25
C SER A 130 11.31 8.27 -0.81
N GLY A 131 11.58 9.47 -0.32
CA GLY A 131 11.97 9.66 1.07
C GLY A 131 12.86 10.85 1.31
N SER A 132 13.16 11.07 2.60
CA SER A 132 14.05 12.11 3.10
C SER A 132 14.61 11.70 4.46
N GLY A 133 15.84 12.10 4.75
CA GLY A 133 16.54 11.71 5.96
C GLY A 133 16.73 10.20 6.02
N ASN A 134 16.22 9.55 7.06
CA ASN A 134 16.30 8.08 7.21
C ASN A 134 15.01 7.36 6.81
N LYS A 135 13.94 8.08 6.43
CA LYS A 135 12.64 7.52 6.09
C LYS A 135 12.51 7.32 4.59
N PHE A 136 11.90 6.20 4.21
CA PHE A 136 11.72 5.88 2.80
C PHE A 136 10.40 5.15 2.55
N THR A 137 9.95 5.21 1.29
CA THR A 137 8.95 4.33 0.71
C THR A 137 9.47 3.81 -0.62
N ALA A 138 9.49 2.50 -0.79
CA ALA A 138 9.92 1.84 -2.02
C ALA A 138 8.69 1.31 -2.76
N TYR A 139 8.64 1.55 -4.07
CA TYR A 139 7.59 1.12 -4.99
C TYR A 139 8.20 0.09 -5.94
N LEU A 140 7.66 -1.12 -5.93
CA LEU A 140 8.25 -2.28 -6.58
C LEU A 140 7.28 -2.87 -7.61
N ASP A 141 7.77 -3.12 -8.82
CA ASP A 141 7.12 -3.99 -9.80
C ASP A 141 7.79 -5.37 -9.71
N MET A 142 7.06 -6.36 -9.20
CA MET A 142 7.62 -7.68 -8.84
C MET A 142 7.06 -8.79 -9.72
N ASN A 143 7.96 -9.61 -10.26
CA ASN A 143 7.61 -10.94 -10.76
C ASN A 143 7.80 -11.94 -9.62
N ILE A 144 6.76 -12.70 -9.34
CA ILE A 144 6.72 -13.63 -8.21
C ILE A 144 6.44 -15.03 -8.74
N ILE A 145 7.08 -16.02 -8.13
CA ILE A 145 6.69 -17.42 -8.20
C ILE A 145 6.17 -17.78 -6.82
N ASP A 146 4.92 -18.21 -6.74
CA ASP A 146 4.28 -18.66 -5.51
C ASP A 146 3.62 -20.01 -5.77
N SER A 147 4.12 -21.04 -5.11
CA SER A 147 3.63 -22.43 -5.27
C SER A 147 3.57 -22.88 -6.73
N GLY A 148 4.53 -22.45 -7.54
CA GLY A 148 4.61 -22.75 -8.98
C GLY A 148 3.71 -21.86 -9.87
N ILE A 149 2.93 -20.95 -9.29
CA ILE A 149 2.08 -20.00 -10.01
C ILE A 149 2.90 -18.73 -10.26
N LYS A 150 2.93 -18.26 -11.50
CA LYS A 150 3.59 -16.98 -11.83
C LYS A 150 2.61 -15.84 -11.59
N THR A 151 3.04 -14.84 -10.82
CA THR A 151 2.25 -13.63 -10.58
C THR A 151 3.07 -12.38 -10.80
N ARG A 152 2.37 -11.28 -10.99
CA ARG A 152 2.93 -9.94 -10.96
C ARG A 152 2.19 -9.12 -9.91
N ASP A 153 2.96 -8.53 -9.00
CA ASP A 153 2.45 -7.65 -7.97
C ASP A 153 3.14 -6.30 -8.06
N VAL A 154 2.40 -5.24 -7.72
CA VAL A 154 3.02 -3.99 -7.33
C VAL A 154 3.05 -3.93 -5.82
N SER A 155 4.24 -3.79 -5.25
CA SER A 155 4.47 -3.77 -3.81
C SER A 155 4.93 -2.40 -3.35
N VAL A 156 4.56 -2.04 -2.12
CA VAL A 156 4.98 -0.81 -1.44
C VAL A 156 5.58 -1.20 -0.10
N LEU A 157 6.81 -0.80 0.13
CA LEU A 157 7.49 -0.99 1.41
C LEU A 157 7.78 0.36 2.04
N SER A 158 7.66 0.47 3.33
CA SER A 158 7.91 1.71 4.04
C SER A 158 8.60 1.47 5.38
N GLY A 159 9.41 2.44 5.82
CA GLY A 159 10.06 2.39 7.12
C GLY A 159 11.14 3.44 7.28
N GLU A 160 11.89 3.30 8.36
CA GLU A 160 13.04 4.14 8.70
C GLU A 160 14.30 3.28 8.76
N ILE A 161 15.30 3.59 7.93
CA ILE A 161 16.57 2.86 7.94
C ILE A 161 17.38 3.20 9.20
N THR A 162 17.88 2.17 9.85
CA THR A 162 18.71 2.29 11.06
C THR A 162 19.90 1.32 10.97
N PRO A 163 20.91 1.44 11.84
CA PRO A 163 22.02 0.47 11.88
C PRO A 163 21.58 -0.99 12.10
N ASN A 164 20.44 -1.18 12.82
CA ASN A 164 19.93 -2.52 13.17
C ASN A 164 18.96 -3.09 12.13
N GLY A 165 18.50 -2.28 11.17
CA GLY A 165 17.51 -2.69 10.18
C GLY A 165 16.54 -1.59 9.82
N ILE A 166 15.36 -1.97 9.35
CA ILE A 166 14.29 -1.04 8.97
C ILE A 166 13.25 -1.01 10.10
N LYS A 167 13.23 0.12 10.81
CA LYS A 167 12.26 0.38 11.87
C LYS A 167 10.90 0.72 11.28
N ASP A 168 9.82 0.37 12.00
CA ASP A 168 8.41 0.57 11.61
C ASP A 168 8.12 0.03 10.19
N PHE A 169 8.72 -1.15 9.88
CA PHE A 169 8.59 -1.77 8.56
C PHE A 169 7.16 -2.13 8.24
N GLN A 170 6.72 -1.70 7.07
CA GLN A 170 5.43 -2.02 6.47
C GLN A 170 5.62 -2.60 5.08
N TYR A 171 4.74 -3.52 4.71
CA TYR A 171 4.68 -4.16 3.40
C TYR A 171 3.24 -4.18 2.90
N GLY A 172 2.98 -3.57 1.76
CA GLY A 172 1.70 -3.66 1.08
C GLY A 172 1.89 -4.16 -0.33
N PHE A 173 0.91 -4.86 -0.89
CA PHE A 173 0.92 -5.24 -2.29
C PHE A 173 -0.46 -5.07 -2.93
N LEU A 174 -0.44 -4.90 -4.24
CA LEU A 174 -1.59 -4.98 -5.15
C LEU A 174 -1.33 -6.14 -6.11
N LYS A 175 -2.20 -7.15 -6.11
CA LYS A 175 -2.15 -8.26 -7.06
C LYS A 175 -2.54 -7.74 -8.45
N ILE A 176 -1.61 -7.78 -9.41
CA ILE A 176 -1.84 -7.29 -10.78
C ILE A 176 -2.26 -8.42 -11.69
N GLU A 177 -1.57 -9.57 -11.64
CA GLU A 177 -1.77 -10.65 -12.59
C GLU A 177 -1.46 -12.02 -11.96
N LYS A 178 -2.22 -13.04 -12.36
CA LYS A 178 -1.99 -14.44 -12.00
C LYS A 178 -1.99 -15.30 -13.27
N ILE A 179 -0.91 -16.01 -13.51
CA ILE A 179 -0.77 -16.88 -14.69
C ILE A 179 -0.78 -18.34 -14.25
N GLY A 180 -1.78 -19.09 -14.70
CA GLY A 180 -1.89 -20.52 -14.43
C GLY A 180 -2.53 -20.89 -13.09
N ASP A 181 -3.13 -19.93 -12.36
CA ASP A 181 -3.89 -20.19 -11.13
C ASP A 181 -5.28 -20.74 -11.43
N THR A 182 -5.34 -21.92 -12.06
CA THR A 182 -6.62 -22.56 -12.45
C THR A 182 -7.48 -23.02 -11.28
N ARG A 183 -6.89 -23.08 -10.07
CA ARG A 183 -7.56 -23.53 -8.84
C ARG A 183 -7.91 -22.39 -7.90
N ASN A 184 -7.67 -21.15 -8.30
CA ASN A 184 -7.88 -19.96 -7.46
C ASN A 184 -7.23 -20.08 -6.07
N LYS A 185 -5.97 -20.53 -6.03
CA LYS A 185 -5.21 -20.68 -4.78
C LYS A 185 -4.76 -19.33 -4.22
N LEU A 186 -4.50 -18.37 -5.10
CA LEU A 186 -4.02 -17.04 -4.73
C LEU A 186 -5.18 -16.05 -4.71
N VAL A 187 -4.99 -14.95 -3.99
CA VAL A 187 -6.00 -13.87 -3.94
C VAL A 187 -6.31 -13.34 -5.34
N PRO A 188 -7.55 -12.87 -5.59
CA PRO A 188 -7.96 -12.28 -6.86
C PRO A 188 -7.09 -11.09 -7.27
N GLU A 189 -6.99 -10.85 -8.57
CA GLU A 189 -6.43 -9.63 -9.11
C GLU A 189 -7.19 -8.41 -8.59
N GLY A 190 -6.48 -7.30 -8.37
CA GLY A 190 -7.02 -6.10 -7.74
C GLY A 190 -7.04 -6.13 -6.20
N THR A 191 -6.69 -7.28 -5.58
CA THR A 191 -6.61 -7.35 -4.12
C THR A 191 -5.43 -6.54 -3.59
N ILE A 192 -5.71 -5.74 -2.56
CA ILE A 192 -4.70 -5.03 -1.77
C ILE A 192 -4.64 -5.66 -0.39
N ARG A 193 -3.45 -5.95 0.09
CA ARG A 193 -3.17 -6.30 1.49
C ARG A 193 -2.06 -5.42 2.03
N ILE A 194 -2.15 -5.08 3.32
CA ILE A 194 -1.10 -4.31 4.03
C ILE A 194 -0.74 -5.05 5.32
N TRP A 195 0.55 -5.22 5.52
CA TRP A 195 1.17 -5.91 6.62
C TRP A 195 2.14 -5.01 7.36
N VAL A 196 2.31 -5.22 8.65
CA VAL A 196 3.33 -4.57 9.47
C VAL A 196 4.21 -5.61 10.13
N SER A 197 5.49 -5.32 10.30
CA SER A 197 6.34 -6.17 11.16
C SER A 197 5.82 -6.11 12.59
N LYS A 198 5.46 -7.25 13.17
CA LYS A 198 4.93 -7.37 14.53
C LYS A 198 5.87 -6.75 15.57
N ASN A 199 7.17 -6.89 15.36
CA ASN A 199 8.21 -6.33 16.22
C ASN A 199 8.63 -4.91 15.82
N LYS A 200 7.97 -4.30 14.84
CA LYS A 200 8.28 -2.96 14.30
C LYS A 200 9.71 -2.81 13.79
N LEU A 201 10.38 -3.91 13.46
CA LEU A 201 11.76 -3.92 12.98
C LEU A 201 11.98 -5.08 12.01
N ALA A 202 12.29 -4.76 10.77
CA ALA A 202 12.89 -5.71 9.84
C ALA A 202 14.41 -5.73 10.10
N VAL A 203 14.89 -6.84 10.69
CA VAL A 203 16.27 -6.95 11.21
C VAL A 203 17.27 -7.11 10.08
N LYS A 204 18.35 -6.34 10.11
CA LYS A 204 19.48 -6.47 9.18
C LYS A 204 20.12 -7.85 9.28
N LYS A 205 20.42 -8.47 8.15
CA LYS A 205 21.01 -9.81 8.03
C LYS A 205 22.27 -9.78 7.17
N GLN A 206 23.12 -10.79 7.33
CA GLN A 206 24.37 -10.95 6.58
C GLN A 206 24.17 -11.76 5.30
N GLN A 207 23.19 -12.68 5.29
CA GLN A 207 22.98 -13.63 4.21
C GLN A 207 21.56 -13.56 3.66
N TYR A 208 21.46 -13.71 2.36
CA TYR A 208 20.20 -13.90 1.64
C TYR A 208 20.02 -15.39 1.37
N PRO A 209 18.84 -15.98 1.70
CA PRO A 209 18.60 -17.40 1.46
C PRO A 209 18.66 -17.68 -0.04
N THR A 210 19.41 -18.72 -0.40
CA THR A 210 19.37 -19.33 -1.74
C THR A 210 18.70 -20.68 -1.59
N GLY A 211 17.74 -20.98 -2.47
CA GLY A 211 17.22 -22.35 -2.56
C GLY A 211 18.37 -23.31 -2.93
N ASP A 212 18.38 -24.46 -2.32
CA ASP A 212 19.28 -25.56 -2.65
C ASP A 212 18.92 -26.18 -4.02
#